data_e095a673b700d1c6aa82042ee08c0fc8
#
_entry.id   e095a673b700d1c6aa82042ee08c0fc8
#
_cell.length_a   1.000
_cell.length_b   1.000
_cell.length_c   1.000
_cell.angle_alpha   90.00
_cell.angle_beta   90.00
_cell.angle_gamma   90.00
#
_symmetry.space_group_name_H-M   'P 1'
#
loop_
_entity.id
_entity.type
_entity.pdbx_description
1 polymer ?
#
loop_
_entity_poly.entity_id
_entity_poly.type
_entity_poly.pdbx_seq_one_letter_code
_entity_poly.pdbx_strand_id
1 'polypeptide(L)'
;AVRHVAARVRQVQDLLGERIALENASYYAAPTQQMSEAEFLRAVLEEADCGLLLDVNNIYVNSINHRYDAREFLAALPGERAVYIHVAGHYVEAEDLRVDSHGAAVIDPVWELLAEAYRLFGVLPTLVERDFNIPPLPVLLAEVARVREIQQQALAAAQASSPRVAGARA
;
A
#
# COMPACT_ATOMS: atom_id res chain seq x y z
N ALA A 1 20.16 10.96 -0.70
CA ALA A 1 18.71 10.99 -1.04
C ALA A 1 17.86 11.03 0.23
N VAL A 2 17.97 10.10 1.22
CA VAL A 2 17.12 9.98 2.41
C VAL A 2 16.99 11.32 3.16
N ARG A 3 18.10 11.90 3.62
CA ARG A 3 18.10 13.19 4.36
C ARG A 3 17.40 14.33 3.63
N HIS A 4 17.54 14.37 2.30
CA HIS A 4 16.91 15.41 1.49
C HIS A 4 15.38 15.25 1.50
N VAL A 5 14.88 14.04 1.24
CA VAL A 5 13.44 13.76 1.23
C VAL A 5 12.86 13.97 2.63
N ALA A 6 13.47 13.40 3.66
CA ALA A 6 13.03 13.55 5.04
C ALA A 6 12.97 15.02 5.49
N ALA A 7 13.95 15.84 5.08
CA ALA A 7 13.93 17.27 5.38
C ALA A 7 12.74 18.00 4.71
N ARG A 8 12.36 17.60 3.47
CA ARG A 8 11.18 18.16 2.79
C ARG A 8 9.88 17.74 3.47
N VAL A 9 9.78 16.47 3.84
CA VAL A 9 8.62 15.96 4.58
C VAL A 9 8.44 16.73 5.89
N ARG A 10 9.49 16.88 6.70
CA ARG A 10 9.43 17.67 7.93
C ARG A 10 9.00 19.11 7.68
N GLN A 11 9.54 19.75 6.64
CA GLN A 11 9.14 21.11 6.27
C GLN A 11 7.63 21.22 5.95
N VAL A 12 7.07 20.22 5.24
CA VAL A 12 5.64 20.17 4.95
C VAL A 12 4.83 19.95 6.23
N GLN A 13 5.26 19.02 7.10
CA GLN A 13 4.61 18.76 8.38
C GLN A 13 4.62 20.01 9.28
N ASP A 14 5.75 20.75 9.33
CA ASP A 14 5.86 22.01 10.09
C ASP A 14 4.91 23.08 9.55
N LEU A 15 4.76 23.18 8.23
CA LEU A 15 3.83 24.14 7.60
C LEU A 15 2.37 23.80 7.83
N LEU A 16 2.02 22.52 7.81
CA LEU A 16 0.65 22.04 8.03
C LEU A 16 0.28 21.96 9.52
N GLY A 17 1.27 21.86 10.39
CA GLY A 17 1.06 21.57 11.81
C GLY A 17 0.58 20.15 12.08
N GLU A 18 0.71 19.24 11.10
CA GLU A 18 0.21 17.87 11.15
C GLU A 18 1.21 16.89 10.55
N ARG A 19 1.17 15.65 11.04
CA ARG A 19 1.92 14.54 10.48
C ARG A 19 1.27 14.08 9.18
N ILE A 20 2.07 13.98 8.12
CA ILE A 20 1.61 13.46 6.82
C ILE A 20 1.99 11.99 6.63
N ALA A 21 1.44 11.35 5.61
CA ALA A 21 1.86 10.05 5.11
C ALA A 21 2.50 10.20 3.73
N LEU A 22 3.57 9.45 3.48
CA LEU A 22 4.19 9.33 2.16
C LEU A 22 3.73 8.04 1.50
N GLU A 23 3.48 8.12 0.21
CA GLU A 23 3.14 6.99 -0.62
C GLU A 23 4.39 6.28 -1.16
N ASN A 24 4.34 4.94 -1.24
CA ASN A 24 5.29 4.16 -2.02
C ASN A 24 4.94 4.30 -3.50
N ALA A 25 5.68 5.17 -4.20
CA ALA A 25 5.39 5.50 -5.58
C ALA A 25 5.86 4.42 -6.57
N SER A 26 5.18 4.32 -7.73
CA SER A 26 5.70 3.59 -8.88
C SER A 26 6.89 4.33 -9.51
N TYR A 27 7.85 3.58 -10.09
CA TYR A 27 9.01 4.17 -10.78
C TYR A 27 9.45 3.30 -11.96
N TYR A 28 10.09 3.93 -12.96
CA TYR A 28 10.47 3.26 -14.22
C TYR A 28 11.97 3.23 -14.46
N ALA A 29 12.75 3.97 -13.71
CA ALA A 29 14.20 3.99 -13.80
C ALA A 29 14.85 4.26 -12.45
N ALA A 30 15.91 3.51 -12.16
CA ALA A 30 16.76 3.69 -10.99
C ALA A 30 18.23 3.70 -11.44
N PRO A 31 18.76 4.84 -11.97
CA PRO A 31 20.08 4.89 -12.60
C PRO A 31 21.23 4.63 -11.60
N THR A 32 21.01 4.91 -10.31
CA THR A 32 21.98 4.59 -9.24
C THR A 32 21.23 4.18 -8.00
N GLN A 33 21.23 2.90 -7.69
CA GLN A 33 20.57 2.36 -6.50
C GLN A 33 21.64 1.90 -5.49
N GLN A 34 21.74 2.60 -4.36
CA GLN A 34 22.68 2.26 -3.28
C GLN A 34 22.02 1.45 -2.15
N MET A 35 20.70 1.40 -2.13
CA MET A 35 19.86 0.63 -1.22
C MET A 35 18.58 0.19 -1.96
N SER A 36 17.90 -0.83 -1.46
CA SER A 36 16.61 -1.23 -2.01
C SER A 36 15.55 -0.13 -1.78
N GLU A 37 14.47 -0.18 -2.55
CA GLU A 37 13.35 0.75 -2.38
C GLU A 37 12.72 0.63 -0.99
N ALA A 38 12.55 -0.60 -0.47
CA ALA A 38 12.00 -0.82 0.86
C ALA A 38 12.90 -0.22 1.96
N GLU A 39 14.24 -0.36 1.84
CA GLU A 39 15.20 0.27 2.76
C GLU A 39 15.15 1.79 2.67
N PHE A 40 15.07 2.32 1.45
CA PHE A 40 14.97 3.77 1.23
C PHE A 40 13.69 4.34 1.85
N LEU A 41 12.56 3.72 1.57
CA LEU A 41 11.26 4.14 2.10
C LEU A 41 11.25 4.08 3.63
N ARG A 42 11.69 2.96 4.22
CA ARG A 42 11.82 2.81 5.68
C ARG A 42 12.68 3.93 6.27
N ALA A 43 13.86 4.17 5.71
CA ALA A 43 14.78 5.19 6.22
C ALA A 43 14.18 6.61 6.14
N VAL A 44 13.43 6.92 5.08
CA VAL A 44 12.75 8.21 4.94
C VAL A 44 11.64 8.36 5.97
N LEU A 45 10.78 7.33 6.13
CA LEU A 45 9.65 7.35 7.07
C LEU A 45 10.14 7.50 8.52
N GLU A 46 11.22 6.80 8.88
CA GLU A 46 11.83 6.88 10.21
C GLU A 46 12.48 8.25 10.45
N GLU A 47 13.30 8.72 9.51
CA GLU A 47 14.03 10.00 9.67
C GLU A 47 13.06 11.21 9.64
N ALA A 48 12.00 11.15 8.85
CA ALA A 48 11.01 12.22 8.78
C ALA A 48 9.97 12.15 9.89
N ASP A 49 9.86 11.01 10.57
CA ASP A 49 8.77 10.67 11.48
C ASP A 49 7.38 10.89 10.84
N CYS A 50 7.17 10.31 9.66
CA CYS A 50 5.90 10.38 8.96
C CYS A 50 5.23 9.01 8.83
N GLY A 51 3.95 9.00 8.43
CA GLY A 51 3.19 7.80 8.11
C GLY A 51 3.51 7.24 6.72
N LEU A 52 3.06 6.01 6.48
CA LEU A 52 3.05 5.38 5.17
C LEU A 52 1.62 5.38 4.63
N LEU A 53 1.41 5.95 3.44
CA LEU A 53 0.29 5.67 2.59
C LEU A 53 0.71 4.49 1.71
N LEU A 54 0.10 3.35 1.94
CA LEU A 54 0.45 2.10 1.27
C LEU A 54 -0.36 1.95 -0.02
N ASP A 55 0.29 2.03 -1.18
CA ASP A 55 -0.34 1.69 -2.45
C ASP A 55 0.07 0.28 -2.88
N VAL A 56 -0.90 -0.64 -2.88
CA VAL A 56 -0.67 -2.04 -3.24
C VAL A 56 -0.60 -2.25 -4.75
N ASN A 57 -1.19 -1.35 -5.56
CA ASN A 57 -1.04 -1.37 -7.01
C ASN A 57 0.39 -0.98 -7.40
N ASN A 58 0.97 0.05 -6.78
CA ASN A 58 2.35 0.48 -7.02
C ASN A 58 3.36 -0.62 -6.68
N ILE A 59 3.12 -1.36 -5.60
CA ILE A 59 3.93 -2.55 -5.28
C ILE A 59 3.84 -3.57 -6.41
N TYR A 60 2.64 -3.88 -6.90
CA TYR A 60 2.47 -4.84 -7.99
C TYR A 60 3.13 -4.35 -9.28
N VAL A 61 2.88 -3.11 -9.69
CA VAL A 61 3.49 -2.48 -10.88
C VAL A 61 5.01 -2.57 -10.82
N ASN A 62 5.61 -2.13 -9.71
CA ASN A 62 7.04 -2.16 -9.51
C ASN A 62 7.60 -3.60 -9.48
N SER A 63 6.86 -4.56 -8.91
CA SER A 63 7.30 -5.96 -8.85
C SER A 63 7.49 -6.57 -10.25
N ILE A 64 6.61 -6.23 -11.19
CA ILE A 64 6.73 -6.64 -12.59
C ILE A 64 7.89 -5.89 -13.27
N ASN A 65 7.91 -4.55 -13.15
CA ASN A 65 8.86 -3.70 -13.86
C ASN A 65 10.31 -3.90 -13.38
N HIS A 66 10.52 -4.23 -12.11
CA HIS A 66 11.84 -4.41 -11.50
C HIS A 66 12.13 -5.85 -11.07
N ARG A 67 11.22 -6.80 -11.35
CA ARG A 67 11.41 -8.26 -11.17
C ARG A 67 11.74 -8.67 -9.74
N TYR A 68 10.94 -8.20 -8.77
CA TYR A 68 11.00 -8.63 -7.37
C TYR A 68 9.67 -9.25 -6.91
N ASP A 69 9.68 -9.96 -5.78
CA ASP A 69 8.47 -10.52 -5.20
C ASP A 69 7.68 -9.43 -4.45
N ALA A 70 6.43 -9.21 -4.87
CA ALA A 70 5.57 -8.16 -4.31
C ALA A 70 5.22 -8.43 -2.82
N ARG A 71 5.09 -9.70 -2.41
CA ARG A 71 4.75 -10.07 -1.02
C ARG A 71 5.96 -9.91 -0.10
N GLU A 72 7.17 -10.26 -0.59
CA GLU A 72 8.41 -10.02 0.15
C GLU A 72 8.64 -8.53 0.35
N PHE A 73 8.42 -7.72 -0.70
CA PHE A 73 8.52 -6.27 -0.59
C PHE A 73 7.51 -5.72 0.43
N LEU A 74 6.23 -6.11 0.35
CA LEU A 74 5.18 -5.70 1.27
C LEU A 74 5.56 -6.04 2.72
N ALA A 75 6.05 -7.26 2.98
CA ALA A 75 6.45 -7.71 4.31
C ALA A 75 7.67 -6.95 4.86
N ALA A 76 8.52 -6.38 4.00
CA ALA A 76 9.68 -5.59 4.40
C ALA A 76 9.33 -4.15 4.81
N LEU A 77 8.12 -3.67 4.52
CA LEU A 77 7.70 -2.31 4.87
C LEU A 77 7.43 -2.15 6.38
N PRO A 78 7.59 -0.94 6.93
CA PRO A 78 7.28 -0.64 8.33
C PRO A 78 5.76 -0.52 8.53
N GLY A 79 5.07 -1.66 8.66
CA GLY A 79 3.62 -1.74 8.73
C GLY A 79 3.00 -0.94 9.87
N GLU A 80 3.74 -0.75 10.97
CA GLU A 80 3.34 0.10 12.11
C GLU A 80 3.21 1.59 11.74
N ARG A 81 3.76 2.00 10.59
CA ARG A 81 3.65 3.35 10.05
C ARG A 81 2.55 3.47 8.99
N ALA A 82 1.97 2.37 8.53
CA ALA A 82 0.87 2.39 7.57
C ALA A 82 -0.39 2.98 8.20
N VAL A 83 -0.94 4.01 7.58
CA VAL A 83 -2.13 4.72 8.09
C VAL A 83 -3.30 4.69 7.11
N TYR A 84 -3.02 4.45 5.84
CA TYR A 84 -4.01 4.47 4.76
C TYR A 84 -3.55 3.57 3.62
N ILE A 85 -4.47 2.99 2.87
CA ILE A 85 -4.16 2.13 1.73
C ILE A 85 -4.83 2.66 0.46
N HIS A 86 -4.10 2.70 -0.65
CA HIS A 86 -4.64 2.82 -2.00
C HIS A 86 -4.67 1.47 -2.70
N VAL A 87 -5.72 1.23 -3.47
CA VAL A 87 -5.86 0.12 -4.39
C VAL A 87 -6.38 0.64 -5.73
N ALA A 88 -5.69 0.31 -6.80
CA ALA A 88 -5.98 0.82 -8.15
C ALA A 88 -5.76 -0.26 -9.21
N GLY A 89 -6.18 0.04 -10.44
CA GLY A 89 -5.81 -0.74 -11.61
C GLY A 89 -4.74 -0.01 -12.43
N HIS A 90 -4.03 -0.75 -13.26
CA HIS A 90 -2.91 -0.25 -14.07
C HIS A 90 -3.07 -0.66 -15.53
N TYR A 91 -2.28 -0.05 -16.41
CA TYR A 91 -2.22 -0.41 -17.82
C TYR A 91 -1.11 -1.45 -18.08
N VAL A 92 -1.42 -2.46 -18.89
CA VAL A 92 -0.46 -3.47 -19.33
C VAL A 92 0.13 -3.02 -20.66
N GLU A 93 1.35 -2.49 -20.65
CA GLU A 93 2.05 -2.02 -21.84
C GLU A 93 2.74 -3.20 -22.56
N ALA A 94 3.38 -4.10 -21.80
CA ALA A 94 4.05 -5.29 -22.30
C ALA A 94 4.01 -6.41 -21.26
N GLU A 95 4.53 -7.59 -21.60
CA GLU A 95 4.61 -8.73 -20.69
C GLU A 95 5.38 -8.39 -19.40
N ASP A 96 6.44 -7.60 -19.52
CA ASP A 96 7.31 -7.19 -18.43
C ASP A 96 7.25 -5.69 -18.10
N LEU A 97 6.19 -4.99 -18.56
CA LEU A 97 5.99 -3.56 -18.31
C LEU A 97 4.55 -3.23 -17.94
N ARG A 98 4.38 -2.62 -16.78
CA ARG A 98 3.13 -2.06 -16.27
C ARG A 98 3.26 -0.55 -16.15
N VAL A 99 2.19 0.16 -16.51
CA VAL A 99 2.10 1.61 -16.34
C VAL A 99 1.08 1.90 -15.26
N ASP A 100 1.53 2.57 -14.22
CA ASP A 100 0.71 3.03 -13.11
C ASP A 100 -0.21 4.16 -13.59
N SER A 101 -1.40 3.78 -13.99
CA SER A 101 -2.31 4.68 -14.69
C SER A 101 -3.59 4.96 -13.90
N HIS A 102 -3.93 4.12 -12.93
CA HIS A 102 -5.19 4.17 -12.18
C HIS A 102 -6.45 4.30 -13.07
N GLY A 103 -6.34 3.85 -14.33
CA GLY A 103 -7.39 3.98 -15.35
C GLY A 103 -8.07 2.67 -15.74
N ALA A 104 -7.78 1.56 -15.04
CA ALA A 104 -8.34 0.23 -15.31
C ALA A 104 -8.98 -0.37 -14.05
N ALA A 105 -9.73 -1.45 -14.21
CA ALA A 105 -10.25 -2.23 -13.09
C ALA A 105 -9.11 -2.87 -12.29
N VAL A 106 -9.30 -3.00 -10.99
CA VAL A 106 -8.35 -3.68 -10.11
C VAL A 106 -8.32 -5.17 -10.43
N ILE A 107 -7.15 -5.73 -10.64
CA ILE A 107 -6.95 -7.15 -10.99
C ILE A 107 -6.77 -8.03 -9.75
N ASP A 108 -7.02 -9.34 -9.90
CA ASP A 108 -6.95 -10.29 -8.78
C ASP A 108 -5.62 -10.29 -8.02
N PRO A 109 -4.43 -10.25 -8.66
CA PRO A 109 -3.18 -10.18 -7.92
C PRO A 109 -3.05 -8.95 -7.01
N VAL A 110 -3.64 -7.80 -7.39
CA VAL A 110 -3.64 -6.59 -6.56
C VAL A 110 -4.63 -6.73 -5.39
N TRP A 111 -5.79 -7.36 -5.61
CA TRP A 111 -6.72 -7.74 -4.53
C TRP A 111 -6.08 -8.69 -3.53
N GLU A 112 -5.27 -9.65 -3.99
CA GLU A 112 -4.53 -10.55 -3.11
C GLU A 112 -3.48 -9.81 -2.27
N LEU A 113 -2.78 -8.83 -2.85
CA LEU A 113 -1.86 -7.98 -2.10
C LEU A 113 -2.57 -7.12 -1.06
N LEU A 114 -3.77 -6.62 -1.35
CA LEU A 114 -4.60 -5.91 -0.38
C LEU A 114 -4.97 -6.82 0.79
N ALA A 115 -5.39 -8.06 0.52
CA ALA A 115 -5.70 -9.03 1.55
C ALA A 115 -4.46 -9.36 2.42
N GLU A 116 -3.30 -9.50 1.80
CA GLU A 116 -2.03 -9.72 2.50
C GLU A 116 -1.62 -8.51 3.33
N ALA A 117 -1.81 -7.28 2.84
CA ALA A 117 -1.56 -6.06 3.61
C ALA A 117 -2.41 -6.02 4.88
N TYR A 118 -3.70 -6.35 4.79
CA TYR A 118 -4.56 -6.43 5.98
C TYR A 118 -4.14 -7.54 6.94
N ARG A 119 -3.66 -8.67 6.42
CA ARG A 119 -3.15 -9.75 7.25
C ARG A 119 -1.91 -9.35 8.04
N LEU A 120 -1.00 -8.58 7.43
CA LEU A 120 0.27 -8.16 8.03
C LEU A 120 0.12 -6.94 8.95
N PHE A 121 -0.66 -5.95 8.54
CA PHE A 121 -0.69 -4.63 9.16
C PHE A 121 -2.01 -4.33 9.87
N GLY A 122 -2.99 -5.23 9.77
CA GLY A 122 -4.36 -4.98 10.22
C GLY A 122 -5.20 -4.23 9.18
N VAL A 123 -6.50 -4.14 9.45
CA VAL A 123 -7.44 -3.44 8.56
C VAL A 123 -7.27 -1.94 8.71
N LEU A 124 -6.98 -1.26 7.60
CA LEU A 124 -6.81 0.18 7.49
C LEU A 124 -7.85 0.80 6.56
N PRO A 125 -8.13 2.11 6.68
CA PRO A 125 -8.94 2.83 5.69
C PRO A 125 -8.34 2.65 4.30
N THR A 126 -9.19 2.37 3.31
CA THR A 126 -8.73 2.03 1.95
C THR A 126 -9.55 2.80 0.91
N LEU A 127 -8.84 3.42 -0.03
CA LEU A 127 -9.39 4.12 -1.19
C LEU A 127 -9.24 3.24 -2.43
N VAL A 128 -10.32 3.08 -3.19
CA VAL A 128 -10.24 2.63 -4.59
C VAL A 128 -9.95 3.85 -5.43
N GLU A 129 -8.74 3.93 -5.98
CA GLU A 129 -8.29 5.06 -6.76
C GLU A 129 -8.57 4.87 -8.24
N ARG A 130 -9.16 5.89 -8.87
CA ARG A 130 -9.48 5.89 -10.29
C ARG A 130 -9.35 7.29 -10.87
N ASP A 131 -8.25 7.56 -11.60
CA ASP A 131 -7.90 8.90 -12.08
C ASP A 131 -8.50 9.21 -13.45
N PHE A 132 -8.64 8.22 -14.32
CA PHE A 132 -9.30 8.38 -15.62
C PHE A 132 -9.97 7.08 -16.06
N ASN A 133 -10.63 7.13 -17.24
CA ASN A 133 -11.52 6.05 -17.68
C ASN A 133 -12.56 5.70 -16.62
N ILE A 134 -13.11 6.73 -15.97
CA ILE A 134 -14.06 6.57 -14.88
C ILE A 134 -15.25 5.73 -15.36
N PRO A 135 -15.44 4.52 -14.82
CA PRO A 135 -16.54 3.65 -15.21
C PRO A 135 -17.87 4.15 -14.61
N PRO A 136 -19.01 3.60 -15.03
CA PRO A 136 -20.28 3.86 -14.36
C PRO A 136 -20.20 3.60 -12.85
N LEU A 137 -20.88 4.44 -12.05
CA LEU A 137 -20.85 4.37 -10.60
C LEU A 137 -21.09 2.96 -10.00
N PRO A 138 -22.01 2.12 -10.54
CA PRO A 138 -22.20 0.77 -10.02
C PRO A 138 -20.94 -0.10 -10.09
N VAL A 139 -20.06 0.11 -11.08
CA VAL A 139 -18.78 -0.63 -11.21
C VAL A 139 -17.82 -0.21 -10.11
N LEU A 140 -17.69 1.10 -9.84
CA LEU A 140 -16.86 1.60 -8.72
C LEU A 140 -17.39 1.10 -7.37
N LEU A 141 -18.71 1.11 -7.18
CA LEU A 141 -19.31 0.62 -5.95
C LEU A 141 -19.10 -0.88 -5.75
N ALA A 142 -19.00 -1.67 -6.84
CA ALA A 142 -18.65 -3.08 -6.75
C ALA A 142 -17.20 -3.29 -6.28
N GLU A 143 -16.25 -2.47 -6.76
CA GLU A 143 -14.85 -2.49 -6.27
C GLU A 143 -14.78 -2.09 -4.79
N VAL A 144 -15.52 -1.07 -4.37
CA VAL A 144 -15.63 -0.69 -2.94
C VAL A 144 -16.26 -1.81 -2.10
N ALA A 145 -17.28 -2.50 -2.63
CA ALA A 145 -17.86 -3.65 -1.93
C ALA A 145 -16.83 -4.77 -1.75
N ARG A 146 -16.01 -5.05 -2.76
CA ARG A 146 -14.92 -6.03 -2.66
C ARG A 146 -13.87 -5.66 -1.60
N VAL A 147 -13.49 -4.38 -1.48
CA VAL A 147 -12.65 -3.93 -0.37
C VAL A 147 -13.27 -4.30 0.97
N ARG A 148 -14.56 -4.01 1.17
CA ARG A 148 -15.26 -4.31 2.43
C ARG A 148 -15.32 -5.81 2.73
N GLU A 149 -15.51 -6.65 1.72
CA GLU A 149 -15.49 -8.10 1.87
C GLU A 149 -14.11 -8.59 2.34
N ILE A 150 -13.02 -8.11 1.73
CA ILE A 150 -11.65 -8.46 2.13
C ILE A 150 -11.36 -7.97 3.56
N GLN A 151 -11.80 -6.77 3.93
CA GLN A 151 -11.69 -6.23 5.29
C GLN A 151 -12.41 -7.13 6.31
N GLN A 152 -13.64 -7.55 6.00
CA GLN A 152 -14.40 -8.43 6.88
C GLN A 152 -13.73 -9.80 7.06
N GLN A 153 -13.20 -10.37 5.97
CA GLN A 153 -12.45 -11.63 6.03
C GLN A 153 -11.20 -11.51 6.89
N ALA A 154 -10.43 -10.42 6.76
CA ALA A 154 -9.24 -10.17 7.57
C ALA A 154 -9.58 -10.01 9.06
N LEU A 155 -10.64 -9.28 9.39
CA LEU A 155 -11.12 -9.12 10.78
C LEU A 155 -11.57 -10.45 11.38
N ALA A 156 -12.32 -11.26 10.64
CA ALA A 156 -12.77 -12.58 11.08
C ALA A 156 -11.58 -13.53 11.34
N ALA A 157 -10.58 -13.53 10.46
CA ALA A 157 -9.36 -14.33 10.62
C ALA A 157 -8.55 -13.90 11.86
N ALA A 158 -8.41 -12.60 12.10
CA ALA A 158 -7.73 -12.06 13.28
C ALA A 158 -8.44 -12.46 14.59
N GLN A 159 -9.77 -12.44 14.61
CA GLN A 159 -10.56 -12.87 15.77
C GLN A 159 -10.42 -14.39 16.03
N ALA A 160 -10.38 -15.20 14.97
CA ALA A 160 -10.22 -16.64 15.08
C ALA A 160 -8.84 -17.07 15.60
N SER A 161 -7.79 -16.27 15.32
CA SER A 161 -6.42 -16.53 15.77
C SER A 161 -6.09 -15.98 17.16
N SER A 162 -6.96 -15.13 17.73
CA SER A 162 -6.79 -14.66 19.11
C SER A 162 -7.12 -15.78 20.11
N PRO A 163 -6.22 -16.13 21.07
CA PRO A 163 -6.50 -17.17 22.05
C PRO A 163 -7.72 -16.77 22.90
N ARG A 164 -8.76 -17.63 22.92
CA ARG A 164 -9.85 -17.48 23.87
C ARG A 164 -9.27 -17.51 25.28
N VAL A 165 -9.27 -16.39 25.98
CA VAL A 165 -8.99 -16.38 27.42
C VAL A 165 -10.10 -17.22 28.05
N ALA A 166 -9.77 -18.45 28.41
CA ALA A 166 -10.64 -19.31 29.19
C ALA A 166 -10.92 -18.57 30.50
N GLY A 167 -12.17 -18.13 30.67
CA GLY A 167 -12.61 -17.46 31.88
C GLY A 167 -12.33 -18.36 33.09
N ALA A 168 -11.43 -17.94 33.95
CA ALA A 168 -11.29 -18.47 35.27
C ALA A 168 -12.61 -18.18 36.00
N ARG A 169 -13.44 -19.21 36.15
CA ARG A 169 -14.53 -19.19 37.14
C ARG A 169 -13.88 -19.57 38.48
N ALA A 170 -13.84 -18.62 39.39
CA ALA A 170 -13.66 -18.83 40.81
C ALA A 170 -14.95 -19.41 41.41
#